data_42689219336f9199ddc73285f83fb91d
#
_entry.id   42689219336f9199ddc73285f83fb91d
#
_cell.length_a   1.000
_cell.length_b   1.000
_cell.length_c   1.000
_cell.angle_alpha   90.00
_cell.angle_beta   90.00
_cell.angle_gamma   90.00
#
_symmetry.space_group_name_H-M   'P 1'
#
loop_
_entity.id
_entity.type
_entity.pdbx_description
1 polymer ?
#
loop_
_entity_poly.entity_id
_entity_poly.type
_entity_poly.pdbx_seq_one_letter_code
_entity_poly.pdbx_strand_id
1 'polypeptide(L)'
;MGPLRVAQVVGRMTGGGVEATVLNHYRHIDRSQVQFDFVVLEDSTVVPTDEITALGGRVFFVPTYKRLSQYLRECERLFREIRPVIVHSHVNALSVFPLMAAKHAAVPVRIAHSHSTSNPREYAKNAVKTVLKPFATVYPTHYAACAMHTARWLFGKKLADSGKVRIIHNAIDPNAFRFNKTVRDVVRKELGVQPNQLVIGQIGRLCFQKNPLFTLDVFSKLLRKRSDAVLVFIGDGEMREQVEARIHELGIENSVRLLGVRQDVSKFYQALDVLMFPSTYEGLGMVAVEAQAAGLPVLASSFVPQEVVLIPELVAFLSLRDSNGWVNALAAVSVSAEHSNEQTRICQSGYDISDSARELCDWYLTLAATIS
;
A
#
# COMPACT_ATOMS: atom_id res chain seq x y z
N MET A 1 -34.11 1.44 8.82
CA MET A 1 -32.91 0.84 9.45
C MET A 1 -31.72 1.73 9.16
N GLY A 2 -30.76 1.87 10.09
CA GLY A 2 -29.52 2.60 9.83
C GLY A 2 -28.58 1.81 8.92
N PRO A 3 -27.42 2.41 8.50
CA PRO A 3 -26.45 1.74 7.65
C PRO A 3 -25.88 0.48 8.33
N LEU A 4 -25.52 -0.54 7.53
CA LEU A 4 -24.78 -1.71 7.98
C LEU A 4 -23.45 -1.29 8.56
N ARG A 5 -23.15 -1.67 9.80
CA ARG A 5 -21.85 -1.37 10.42
C ARG A 5 -20.90 -2.57 10.30
N VAL A 6 -19.71 -2.32 9.77
CA VAL A 6 -18.65 -3.31 9.55
C VAL A 6 -17.46 -2.97 10.44
N ALA A 7 -17.05 -3.87 11.32
CA ALA A 7 -15.87 -3.68 12.15
C ALA A 7 -14.59 -4.00 11.32
N GLN A 8 -13.78 -2.98 11.09
CA GLN A 8 -12.52 -3.04 10.34
C GLN A 8 -11.34 -3.16 11.31
N VAL A 9 -10.78 -4.36 11.43
CA VAL A 9 -9.61 -4.57 12.29
C VAL A 9 -8.35 -4.25 11.50
N VAL A 10 -7.81 -3.04 11.69
CA VAL A 10 -6.68 -2.52 10.91
C VAL A 10 -5.33 -2.84 11.58
N GLY A 11 -5.34 -3.03 12.89
CA GLY A 11 -4.13 -3.27 13.67
C GLY A 11 -3.44 -1.97 14.08
N ARG A 12 -2.11 -1.91 13.99
CA ARG A 12 -1.36 -0.72 14.35
C ARG A 12 -1.31 0.27 13.19
N MET A 13 -1.88 1.45 13.37
CA MET A 13 -1.86 2.53 12.38
C MET A 13 -0.63 3.44 12.57
N THR A 14 0.23 3.48 11.57
CA THR A 14 1.48 4.26 11.56
C THR A 14 1.71 4.99 10.23
N GLY A 15 0.66 5.12 9.40
CA GLY A 15 0.73 5.70 8.06
C GLY A 15 1.15 4.70 6.98
N GLY A 16 0.83 3.41 7.14
CA GLY A 16 1.17 2.35 6.20
C GLY A 16 0.15 2.14 5.07
N GLY A 17 0.52 1.32 4.08
CA GLY A 17 -0.31 1.10 2.88
C GLY A 17 -1.64 0.38 3.16
N VAL A 18 -1.71 -0.52 4.14
CA VAL A 18 -2.95 -1.21 4.51
C VAL A 18 -3.98 -0.22 5.07
N GLU A 19 -3.52 0.66 5.96
CA GLU A 19 -4.33 1.72 6.58
C GLU A 19 -4.86 2.68 5.51
N ALA A 20 -3.97 3.11 4.61
CA ALA A 20 -4.34 3.97 3.48
C ALA A 20 -5.40 3.30 2.60
N THR A 21 -5.28 2.00 2.33
CA THR A 21 -6.26 1.24 1.55
C THR A 21 -7.63 1.21 2.22
N VAL A 22 -7.71 0.90 3.53
CA VAL A 22 -8.99 0.84 4.26
C VAL A 22 -9.64 2.21 4.34
N LEU A 23 -8.85 3.27 4.60
CA LEU A 23 -9.32 4.66 4.62
C LEU A 23 -9.79 5.11 3.24
N ASN A 24 -9.07 4.74 2.18
CA ASN A 24 -9.46 5.12 0.82
C ASN A 24 -10.80 4.50 0.43
N HIS A 25 -11.02 3.22 0.72
CA HIS A 25 -12.33 2.60 0.56
C HIS A 25 -13.41 3.29 1.40
N TYR A 26 -13.09 3.68 2.65
CA TYR A 26 -14.07 4.36 3.52
C TYR A 26 -14.46 5.76 3.03
N ARG A 27 -13.54 6.49 2.40
CA ARG A 27 -13.81 7.78 1.78
C ARG A 27 -14.79 7.68 0.61
N HIS A 28 -14.77 6.55 -0.13
CA HIS A 28 -15.49 6.38 -1.39
C HIS A 28 -16.71 5.43 -1.30
N ILE A 29 -16.83 4.63 -0.23
CA ILE A 29 -18.00 3.74 -0.04
C ILE A 29 -19.27 4.54 0.19
N ASP A 30 -20.43 4.00 -0.23
CA ASP A 30 -21.72 4.60 0.11
C ASP A 30 -22.00 4.48 1.61
N ARG A 31 -21.70 5.55 2.34
CA ARG A 31 -21.83 5.62 3.80
C ARG A 31 -23.27 5.68 4.27
N SER A 32 -24.24 5.90 3.38
CA SER A 32 -25.66 5.77 3.71
C SER A 32 -26.08 4.31 3.85
N GLN A 33 -25.38 3.38 3.21
CA GLN A 33 -25.63 1.94 3.25
C GLN A 33 -24.67 1.20 4.18
N VAL A 34 -23.36 1.57 4.19
CA VAL A 34 -22.32 0.88 4.95
C VAL A 34 -21.46 1.89 5.72
N GLN A 35 -21.29 1.66 7.01
CA GLN A 35 -20.42 2.45 7.89
C GLN A 35 -19.31 1.58 8.48
N PHE A 36 -18.12 2.16 8.72
CA PHE A 36 -17.00 1.45 9.31
C PHE A 36 -16.81 1.78 10.80
N ASP A 37 -16.50 0.74 11.56
CA ASP A 37 -16.02 0.80 12.93
C ASP A 37 -14.56 0.35 12.95
N PHE A 38 -13.63 1.28 13.08
CA PHE A 38 -12.20 1.01 13.04
C PHE A 38 -11.73 0.46 14.39
N VAL A 39 -11.16 -0.74 14.38
CA VAL A 39 -10.54 -1.37 15.56
C VAL A 39 -9.03 -1.32 15.38
N VAL A 40 -8.38 -0.49 16.18
CA VAL A 40 -6.95 -0.16 16.07
C VAL A 40 -6.21 -0.47 17.36
N LEU A 41 -4.90 -0.73 17.27
CA LEU A 41 -4.09 -0.96 18.48
C LEU A 41 -3.82 0.36 19.20
N GLU A 42 -3.78 0.30 20.53
CA GLU A 42 -3.53 1.47 21.43
C GLU A 42 -2.18 2.17 21.20
N ASP A 43 -1.18 1.47 20.60
CA ASP A 43 0.12 2.01 20.26
C ASP A 43 0.19 2.58 18.82
N SER A 44 -0.95 2.83 18.19
CA SER A 44 -1.05 3.53 16.91
C SER A 44 -0.64 5.00 17.06
N THR A 45 0.10 5.53 16.08
CA THR A 45 0.64 6.90 16.13
C THR A 45 0.01 7.85 15.11
N VAL A 46 -0.63 7.30 14.07
CA VAL A 46 -1.26 8.08 12.98
C VAL A 46 -2.66 7.55 12.74
N VAL A 47 -3.62 7.95 13.60
CA VAL A 47 -5.04 7.59 13.46
C VAL A 47 -5.83 8.86 13.12
N PRO A 48 -6.43 8.97 11.91
CA PRO A 48 -7.19 10.16 11.51
C PRO A 48 -8.60 10.14 12.12
N THR A 49 -8.69 10.19 13.44
CA THR A 49 -9.93 10.04 14.21
C THR A 49 -10.98 11.09 13.82
N ASP A 50 -10.54 12.36 13.64
CA ASP A 50 -11.45 13.45 13.28
C ASP A 50 -12.08 13.24 11.90
N GLU A 51 -11.27 12.82 10.92
CA GLU A 51 -11.76 12.49 9.58
C GLU A 51 -12.74 11.31 9.63
N ILE A 52 -12.36 10.21 10.30
CA ILE A 52 -13.22 9.02 10.42
C ILE A 52 -14.56 9.40 11.05
N THR A 53 -14.54 10.20 12.11
CA THR A 53 -15.75 10.64 12.82
C THR A 53 -16.59 11.59 11.97
N ALA A 54 -15.98 12.53 11.25
CA ALA A 54 -16.68 13.43 10.33
C ALA A 54 -17.41 12.67 9.21
N LEU A 55 -16.86 11.51 8.79
CA LEU A 55 -17.48 10.62 7.81
C LEU A 55 -18.56 9.68 8.41
N GLY A 56 -18.82 9.73 9.75
CA GLY A 56 -19.81 8.90 10.44
C GLY A 56 -19.26 7.58 11.00
N GLY A 57 -17.96 7.34 10.87
CA GLY A 57 -17.27 6.17 11.44
C GLY A 57 -17.00 6.31 12.94
N ARG A 58 -16.56 5.22 13.53
CA ARG A 58 -16.13 5.18 14.94
C ARG A 58 -14.74 4.56 15.03
N VAL A 59 -13.97 4.94 16.04
CA VAL A 59 -12.65 4.39 16.31
C VAL A 59 -12.64 3.76 17.70
N PHE A 60 -12.16 2.52 17.78
CA PHE A 60 -12.02 1.77 19.03
C PHE A 60 -10.58 1.33 19.19
N PHE A 61 -10.00 1.66 20.34
CA PHE A 61 -8.64 1.25 20.68
C PHE A 61 -8.65 -0.04 21.49
N VAL A 62 -7.80 -1.00 21.09
CA VAL A 62 -7.63 -2.29 21.77
C VAL A 62 -6.16 -2.50 22.15
N PRO A 63 -5.86 -3.32 23.18
CA PRO A 63 -4.50 -3.60 23.60
C PRO A 63 -3.63 -4.16 22.46
N THR A 64 -2.30 -4.04 22.59
CA THR A 64 -1.36 -4.61 21.62
C THR A 64 -1.27 -6.15 21.74
N TYR A 65 -0.81 -6.81 20.69
CA TYR A 65 -0.55 -8.27 20.67
C TYR A 65 0.51 -8.71 21.70
N LYS A 66 1.29 -7.80 22.29
CA LYS A 66 2.21 -8.10 23.41
C LYS A 66 1.46 -8.58 24.65
N ARG A 67 0.20 -8.17 24.81
CA ARG A 67 -0.73 -8.56 25.87
C ARG A 67 -1.88 -9.40 25.30
N LEU A 68 -1.54 -10.51 24.63
CA LEU A 68 -2.46 -11.28 23.81
C LEU A 68 -3.76 -11.70 24.52
N SER A 69 -3.69 -12.16 25.77
CA SER A 69 -4.88 -12.53 26.54
C SER A 69 -5.81 -11.34 26.81
N GLN A 70 -5.25 -10.17 27.06
CA GLN A 70 -6.00 -8.94 27.23
C GLN A 70 -6.60 -8.48 25.90
N TYR A 71 -5.80 -8.51 24.80
CA TYR A 71 -6.26 -8.21 23.45
C TYR A 71 -7.50 -9.04 23.08
N LEU A 72 -7.45 -10.36 23.29
CA LEU A 72 -8.54 -11.25 22.97
C LEU A 72 -9.82 -10.95 23.76
N ARG A 73 -9.67 -10.72 25.09
CA ARG A 73 -10.81 -10.35 25.96
C ARG A 73 -11.44 -9.02 25.56
N GLU A 74 -10.63 -8.02 25.28
CA GLU A 74 -11.14 -6.69 24.90
C GLU A 74 -11.77 -6.69 23.51
N CYS A 75 -11.20 -7.41 22.53
CA CYS A 75 -11.85 -7.60 21.21
C CYS A 75 -13.19 -8.33 21.36
N GLU A 76 -13.26 -9.42 22.14
CA GLU A 76 -14.51 -10.14 22.37
C GLU A 76 -15.55 -9.29 23.08
N ARG A 77 -15.16 -8.52 24.13
CA ARG A 77 -16.03 -7.57 24.82
C ARG A 77 -16.57 -6.51 23.86
N LEU A 78 -15.68 -5.88 23.08
CA LEU A 78 -16.04 -4.87 22.08
C LEU A 78 -17.04 -5.43 21.05
N PHE A 79 -16.78 -6.62 20.48
CA PHE A 79 -17.68 -7.19 19.47
C PHE A 79 -19.05 -7.58 20.05
N ARG A 80 -19.12 -8.00 21.32
CA ARG A 80 -20.40 -8.22 22.02
C ARG A 80 -21.15 -6.91 22.27
N GLU A 81 -20.44 -5.80 22.53
CA GLU A 81 -21.01 -4.49 22.77
C GLU A 81 -21.58 -3.87 21.48
N ILE A 82 -20.74 -3.77 20.40
CA ILE A 82 -21.14 -3.12 19.16
C ILE A 82 -21.94 -4.03 18.21
N ARG A 83 -21.96 -5.34 18.45
CA ARG A 83 -22.69 -6.37 17.70
C ARG A 83 -22.57 -6.23 16.18
N PRO A 84 -21.36 -6.21 15.61
CA PRO A 84 -21.20 -6.08 14.18
C PRO A 84 -21.70 -7.35 13.48
N VAL A 85 -22.37 -7.19 12.35
CA VAL A 85 -22.72 -8.32 11.47
C VAL A 85 -21.46 -8.85 10.79
N ILE A 86 -20.51 -7.97 10.48
CA ILE A 86 -19.28 -8.29 9.77
C ILE A 86 -18.07 -7.79 10.56
N VAL A 87 -17.08 -8.65 10.77
CA VAL A 87 -15.71 -8.28 11.16
C VAL A 87 -14.78 -8.57 10.00
N HIS A 88 -14.15 -7.54 9.46
CA HIS A 88 -13.16 -7.62 8.38
C HIS A 88 -11.76 -7.31 8.93
N SER A 89 -10.88 -8.29 8.92
CA SER A 89 -9.55 -8.18 9.52
C SER A 89 -8.45 -8.07 8.47
N HIS A 90 -7.64 -7.01 8.55
CA HIS A 90 -6.59 -6.64 7.61
C HIS A 90 -5.17 -6.97 8.09
N VAL A 91 -5.04 -7.73 9.19
CA VAL A 91 -3.74 -7.98 9.84
C VAL A 91 -3.06 -9.28 9.38
N ASN A 92 -3.36 -9.74 8.17
CA ASN A 92 -2.74 -10.93 7.54
C ASN A 92 -2.84 -12.17 8.45
N ALA A 93 -1.72 -12.86 8.73
CA ALA A 93 -1.69 -14.05 9.59
C ALA A 93 -2.15 -13.78 11.04
N LEU A 94 -2.00 -12.56 11.54
CA LEU A 94 -2.49 -12.17 12.87
C LEU A 94 -4.01 -12.07 12.94
N SER A 95 -4.73 -12.10 11.81
CA SER A 95 -6.20 -12.15 11.74
C SER A 95 -6.81 -13.32 12.51
N VAL A 96 -6.02 -14.36 12.78
CA VAL A 96 -6.41 -15.48 13.64
C VAL A 96 -6.97 -14.99 14.98
N PHE A 97 -6.33 -14.01 15.61
CA PHE A 97 -6.71 -13.53 16.93
C PHE A 97 -8.02 -12.72 16.95
N PRO A 98 -8.18 -11.62 16.20
CA PRO A 98 -9.44 -10.89 16.19
C PRO A 98 -10.61 -11.71 15.64
N LEU A 99 -10.38 -12.63 14.68
CA LEU A 99 -11.44 -13.45 14.14
C LEU A 99 -11.83 -14.61 15.09
N MET A 100 -10.92 -15.07 15.92
CA MET A 100 -11.25 -15.96 17.05
C MET A 100 -12.14 -15.24 18.07
N ALA A 101 -11.77 -14.01 18.49
CA ALA A 101 -12.60 -13.18 19.38
C ALA A 101 -13.98 -12.90 18.77
N ALA A 102 -14.04 -12.59 17.47
CA ALA A 102 -15.30 -12.38 16.75
C ALA A 102 -16.17 -13.64 16.71
N LYS A 103 -15.56 -14.85 16.55
CA LYS A 103 -16.29 -16.12 16.65
C LYS A 103 -16.88 -16.32 18.05
N HIS A 104 -16.12 -16.06 19.11
CA HIS A 104 -16.60 -16.19 20.50
C HIS A 104 -17.68 -15.14 20.84
N ALA A 105 -17.64 -13.98 20.19
CA ALA A 105 -18.71 -12.97 20.27
C ALA A 105 -19.91 -13.27 19.36
N ALA A 106 -19.96 -14.45 18.73
CA ALA A 106 -21.01 -14.90 17.81
C ALA A 106 -21.21 -13.98 16.57
N VAL A 107 -20.16 -13.28 16.11
CA VAL A 107 -20.21 -12.49 14.88
C VAL A 107 -20.36 -13.43 13.68
N PRO A 108 -21.42 -13.29 12.87
CA PRO A 108 -21.72 -14.29 11.83
C PRO A 108 -20.75 -14.25 10.66
N VAL A 109 -20.36 -13.05 10.18
CA VAL A 109 -19.44 -12.90 9.04
C VAL A 109 -18.06 -12.46 9.54
N ARG A 110 -17.06 -13.26 9.25
CA ARG A 110 -15.66 -13.01 9.66
C ARG A 110 -14.75 -13.16 8.45
N ILE A 111 -14.19 -12.01 8.00
CA ILE A 111 -13.37 -11.90 6.78
C ILE A 111 -11.90 -11.80 7.16
N ALA A 112 -11.06 -12.69 6.65
CA ALA A 112 -9.60 -12.55 6.68
C ALA A 112 -9.11 -11.94 5.37
N HIS A 113 -8.34 -10.83 5.45
CA HIS A 113 -7.79 -10.15 4.28
C HIS A 113 -6.27 -10.21 4.25
N SER A 114 -5.71 -10.65 3.14
CA SER A 114 -4.28 -10.73 2.90
C SER A 114 -3.79 -9.53 2.09
N HIS A 115 -2.92 -8.69 2.69
CA HIS A 115 -2.37 -7.47 2.06
C HIS A 115 -0.88 -7.57 1.72
N SER A 116 -0.15 -8.54 2.30
CA SER A 116 1.30 -8.64 2.13
C SER A 116 1.80 -10.06 2.32
N THR A 117 3.04 -10.29 1.96
CA THR A 117 3.78 -11.54 2.19
C THR A 117 4.75 -11.41 3.38
N SER A 118 5.71 -12.32 3.51
CA SER A 118 6.76 -12.27 4.53
C SER A 118 7.90 -11.34 4.14
N ASN A 119 8.49 -10.64 5.12
CA ASN A 119 9.72 -9.89 4.98
C ASN A 119 10.93 -10.83 5.19
N PRO A 120 11.83 -11.03 4.24
CA PRO A 120 12.95 -11.96 4.38
C PRO A 120 13.87 -11.72 5.59
N ARG A 121 13.93 -10.47 6.09
CA ARG A 121 14.79 -10.11 7.25
C ARG A 121 14.09 -10.16 8.62
N GLU A 122 12.78 -10.35 8.66
CA GLU A 122 12.00 -10.42 9.92
C GLU A 122 11.87 -11.86 10.42
N TYR A 123 12.98 -12.52 10.74
CA TYR A 123 13.00 -13.95 11.10
C TYR A 123 12.03 -14.30 12.22
N ALA A 124 12.01 -13.55 13.33
CA ALA A 124 11.12 -13.81 14.45
C ALA A 124 9.63 -13.59 14.07
N LYS A 125 9.33 -12.51 13.35
CA LYS A 125 7.96 -12.27 12.86
C LYS A 125 7.53 -13.30 11.81
N ASN A 126 8.45 -13.73 10.95
CA ASN A 126 8.18 -14.78 9.97
C ASN A 126 7.93 -16.13 10.61
N ALA A 127 8.67 -16.47 11.68
CA ALA A 127 8.39 -17.69 12.46
C ALA A 127 6.96 -17.66 13.03
N VAL A 128 6.54 -16.54 13.63
CA VAL A 128 5.16 -16.37 14.12
C VAL A 128 4.15 -16.47 12.97
N LYS A 129 4.38 -15.78 11.84
CA LYS A 129 3.51 -15.87 10.65
C LYS A 129 3.41 -17.31 10.15
N THR A 130 4.52 -18.06 10.11
CA THR A 130 4.56 -19.46 9.66
C THR A 130 3.74 -20.37 10.58
N VAL A 131 3.86 -20.19 11.89
CA VAL A 131 3.05 -20.94 12.88
C VAL A 131 1.57 -20.60 12.79
N LEU A 132 1.22 -19.33 12.51
CA LEU A 132 -0.19 -18.89 12.43
C LEU A 132 -0.87 -19.21 11.09
N LYS A 133 -0.12 -19.35 10.00
CA LYS A 133 -0.69 -19.60 8.65
C LYS A 133 -1.65 -20.80 8.59
N PRO A 134 -1.38 -21.97 9.19
CA PRO A 134 -2.35 -23.08 9.19
C PRO A 134 -3.69 -22.73 9.82
N PHE A 135 -3.71 -21.74 10.72
CA PHE A 135 -4.93 -21.29 11.40
C PHE A 135 -5.63 -20.13 10.67
N ALA A 136 -5.04 -19.60 9.61
CA ALA A 136 -5.60 -18.46 8.86
C ALA A 136 -6.96 -18.77 8.21
N THR A 137 -7.35 -20.05 8.11
CA THR A 137 -8.62 -20.52 7.55
C THR A 137 -9.58 -21.11 8.57
N VAL A 138 -9.22 -21.13 9.88
CA VAL A 138 -10.01 -21.78 10.94
C VAL A 138 -11.17 -20.91 11.43
N TYR A 139 -10.93 -19.63 11.61
CA TYR A 139 -11.91 -18.70 12.18
C TYR A 139 -12.67 -17.87 11.14
N PRO A 140 -12.11 -17.53 9.98
CA PRO A 140 -12.83 -16.82 8.94
C PRO A 140 -13.98 -17.66 8.37
N THR A 141 -15.04 -16.97 7.94
CA THR A 141 -16.12 -17.51 7.09
C THR A 141 -15.89 -17.14 5.63
N HIS A 142 -15.17 -16.03 5.38
CA HIS A 142 -14.87 -15.49 4.06
C HIS A 142 -13.42 -15.03 3.96
N TYR A 143 -12.91 -14.99 2.74
CA TYR A 143 -11.50 -14.70 2.45
C TYR A 143 -11.39 -13.57 1.43
N ALA A 144 -10.47 -12.65 1.68
CA ALA A 144 -10.13 -11.56 0.77
C ALA A 144 -8.61 -11.43 0.62
N ALA A 145 -8.15 -10.89 -0.50
CA ALA A 145 -6.75 -10.57 -0.74
C ALA A 145 -6.62 -9.39 -1.71
N CYS A 146 -5.56 -8.59 -1.57
CA CYS A 146 -5.30 -7.49 -2.49
C CYS A 146 -4.76 -7.95 -3.87
N ALA A 147 -4.22 -9.17 -3.94
CA ALA A 147 -3.71 -9.79 -5.17
C ALA A 147 -3.64 -11.32 -5.02
N MET A 148 -3.60 -12.05 -6.14
CA MET A 148 -3.62 -13.50 -6.13
C MET A 148 -2.40 -14.12 -5.43
N HIS A 149 -1.20 -13.53 -5.60
CA HIS A 149 0.00 -14.04 -4.93
C HIS A 149 -0.08 -13.88 -3.40
N THR A 150 -0.67 -12.81 -2.86
CA THR A 150 -0.89 -12.63 -1.41
C THR A 150 -1.96 -13.60 -0.89
N ALA A 151 -2.99 -13.90 -1.70
CA ALA A 151 -3.97 -14.96 -1.40
C ALA A 151 -3.29 -16.31 -1.27
N ARG A 152 -2.49 -16.71 -2.26
CA ARG A 152 -1.73 -17.98 -2.23
C ARG A 152 -0.76 -18.05 -1.07
N TRP A 153 -0.12 -16.92 -0.73
CA TRP A 153 0.80 -16.85 0.40
C TRP A 153 0.10 -17.12 1.73
N LEU A 154 -1.05 -16.50 2.01
CA LEU A 154 -1.73 -16.60 3.31
C LEU A 154 -2.60 -17.85 3.42
N PHE A 155 -3.42 -18.12 2.40
CA PHE A 155 -4.46 -19.18 2.45
C PHE A 155 -4.05 -20.48 1.76
N GLY A 156 -2.88 -20.49 1.09
CA GLY A 156 -2.41 -21.63 0.31
C GLY A 156 -2.99 -21.67 -1.10
N LYS A 157 -2.27 -22.35 -2.01
CA LYS A 157 -2.60 -22.42 -3.44
C LYS A 157 -4.01 -22.99 -3.68
N LYS A 158 -4.35 -24.09 -3.01
CA LYS A 158 -5.64 -24.78 -3.21
C LYS A 158 -6.84 -23.88 -2.94
N LEU A 159 -6.83 -23.12 -1.84
CA LEU A 159 -7.94 -22.23 -1.50
C LEU A 159 -7.94 -20.96 -2.35
N ALA A 160 -6.77 -20.39 -2.60
CA ALA A 160 -6.64 -19.20 -3.46
C ALA A 160 -7.16 -19.46 -4.89
N ASP A 161 -6.79 -20.60 -5.47
CA ASP A 161 -7.14 -20.94 -6.86
C ASP A 161 -8.57 -21.51 -6.99
N SER A 162 -9.31 -21.72 -5.88
CA SER A 162 -10.67 -22.29 -5.88
C SER A 162 -11.78 -21.27 -6.21
N GLY A 163 -11.47 -20.00 -6.40
CA GLY A 163 -12.45 -18.92 -6.58
C GLY A 163 -13.14 -18.45 -5.29
N LYS A 164 -12.80 -19.02 -4.12
CA LYS A 164 -13.39 -18.64 -2.82
C LYS A 164 -12.74 -17.42 -2.17
N VAL A 165 -11.58 -16.97 -2.66
CA VAL A 165 -10.91 -15.77 -2.18
C VAL A 165 -11.31 -14.61 -3.08
N ARG A 166 -12.00 -13.62 -2.51
CA ARG A 166 -12.32 -12.39 -3.25
C ARG A 166 -11.08 -11.53 -3.38
N ILE A 167 -10.76 -11.12 -4.59
CA ILE A 167 -9.71 -10.12 -4.81
C ILE A 167 -10.34 -8.74 -4.67
N ILE A 168 -9.79 -7.93 -3.77
CA ILE A 168 -10.15 -6.53 -3.53
C ILE A 168 -8.88 -5.74 -3.73
N HIS A 169 -8.75 -5.11 -4.90
CA HIS A 169 -7.56 -4.34 -5.22
C HIS A 169 -7.37 -3.16 -4.28
N ASN A 170 -6.12 -2.86 -3.97
CA ASN A 170 -5.74 -1.60 -3.34
C ASN A 170 -5.91 -0.50 -4.40
N ALA A 171 -7.11 0.06 -4.50
CA ALA A 171 -7.48 0.98 -5.56
C ALA A 171 -7.08 2.43 -5.24
N ILE A 172 -6.95 3.23 -6.29
CA ILE A 172 -6.58 4.65 -6.26
C ILE A 172 -7.70 5.47 -6.94
N ASP A 173 -7.68 6.80 -6.73
CA ASP A 173 -8.40 7.71 -7.61
C ASP A 173 -7.51 8.01 -8.82
N PRO A 174 -7.79 7.46 -10.02
CA PRO A 174 -6.94 7.68 -11.18
C PRO A 174 -6.86 9.15 -11.58
N ASN A 175 -7.91 9.94 -11.31
CA ASN A 175 -7.95 11.36 -11.66
C ASN A 175 -6.98 12.19 -10.81
N ALA A 176 -6.70 11.78 -9.58
CA ALA A 176 -5.70 12.43 -8.72
C ALA A 176 -4.27 12.35 -9.30
N PHE A 177 -4.02 11.37 -10.19
CA PHE A 177 -2.72 11.15 -10.84
C PHE A 177 -2.68 11.64 -12.29
N ARG A 178 -3.81 12.10 -12.83
CA ARG A 178 -3.89 12.58 -14.21
C ARG A 178 -2.86 13.68 -14.45
N PHE A 179 -2.07 13.53 -15.53
CA PHE A 179 -1.03 14.48 -15.87
C PHE A 179 -1.57 15.91 -16.02
N ASN A 180 -0.86 16.85 -15.40
CA ASN A 180 -1.15 18.29 -15.46
C ASN A 180 0.17 19.07 -15.56
N LYS A 181 0.40 19.67 -16.72
CA LYS A 181 1.63 20.40 -17.00
C LYS A 181 1.87 21.55 -16.01
N THR A 182 0.83 22.27 -15.61
CA THR A 182 0.97 23.38 -14.63
C THR A 182 1.45 22.85 -13.29
N VAL A 183 0.90 21.70 -12.82
CA VAL A 183 1.35 21.06 -11.58
C VAL A 183 2.80 20.60 -11.72
N ARG A 184 3.18 20.00 -12.86
CA ARG A 184 4.56 19.61 -13.15
C ARG A 184 5.52 20.80 -13.03
N ASP A 185 5.20 21.90 -13.67
CA ASP A 185 6.06 23.10 -13.69
C ASP A 185 6.21 23.70 -12.27
N VAL A 186 5.11 23.76 -11.50
CA VAL A 186 5.12 24.22 -10.10
C VAL A 186 5.99 23.32 -9.21
N VAL A 187 5.78 22.00 -9.27
CA VAL A 187 6.54 21.06 -8.42
C VAL A 187 8.01 21.00 -8.83
N ARG A 188 8.33 21.05 -10.14
CA ARG A 188 9.73 21.13 -10.59
C ARG A 188 10.42 22.40 -10.08
N LYS A 189 9.72 23.54 -10.05
CA LYS A 189 10.22 24.77 -9.44
C LYS A 189 10.44 24.63 -7.93
N GLU A 190 9.50 23.99 -7.20
CA GLU A 190 9.64 23.67 -5.77
C GLU A 190 10.90 22.82 -5.51
N LEU A 191 11.16 21.84 -6.36
CA LEU A 191 12.34 20.97 -6.28
C LEU A 191 13.66 21.68 -6.67
N GLY A 192 13.60 22.87 -7.23
CA GLY A 192 14.76 23.62 -7.74
C GLY A 192 15.40 22.94 -8.96
N VAL A 193 14.59 22.28 -9.82
CA VAL A 193 15.08 21.58 -11.01
C VAL A 193 14.73 22.33 -12.29
N GLN A 194 15.65 22.29 -13.26
CA GLN A 194 15.46 22.93 -14.56
C GLN A 194 14.54 22.08 -15.46
N PRO A 195 13.86 22.67 -16.46
CA PRO A 195 12.95 21.94 -17.34
C PRO A 195 13.57 20.74 -18.07
N ASN A 196 14.85 20.81 -18.41
CA ASN A 196 15.59 19.78 -19.15
C ASN A 196 16.33 18.76 -18.27
N GLN A 197 16.31 18.92 -16.94
CA GLN A 197 16.94 17.97 -16.01
C GLN A 197 16.12 16.69 -15.90
N LEU A 198 16.79 15.53 -15.84
CA LEU A 198 16.16 14.24 -15.57
C LEU A 198 15.82 14.15 -14.08
N VAL A 199 14.53 13.96 -13.75
CA VAL A 199 14.08 13.81 -12.36
C VAL A 199 13.64 12.37 -12.11
N ILE A 200 14.39 11.69 -11.26
CA ILE A 200 14.16 10.30 -10.87
C ILE A 200 13.51 10.30 -9.50
N GLY A 201 12.39 9.59 -9.33
CA GLY A 201 11.72 9.47 -8.04
C GLY A 201 11.89 8.10 -7.40
N GLN A 202 12.05 8.08 -6.08
CA GLN A 202 11.77 6.90 -5.26
C GLN A 202 10.77 7.28 -4.18
N ILE A 203 9.61 6.63 -4.18
CA ILE A 203 8.49 6.95 -3.30
C ILE A 203 8.23 5.78 -2.35
N GLY A 204 8.10 6.08 -1.06
CA GLY A 204 7.82 5.11 -0.02
C GLY A 204 8.75 5.23 1.18
N ARG A 205 8.51 4.38 2.18
CA ARG A 205 9.27 4.41 3.43
C ARG A 205 10.76 4.14 3.20
N LEU A 206 11.64 4.93 3.80
CA LEU A 206 13.08 4.70 3.79
C LEU A 206 13.41 3.49 4.68
N CYS A 207 13.34 2.30 4.11
CA CYS A 207 13.51 1.02 4.80
C CYS A 207 14.19 -0.01 3.90
N PHE A 208 14.64 -1.10 4.51
CA PHE A 208 15.28 -2.19 3.77
C PHE A 208 14.45 -2.72 2.59
N GLN A 209 13.14 -2.84 2.77
CA GLN A 209 12.24 -3.30 1.71
C GLN A 209 12.37 -2.44 0.44
N LYS A 210 12.37 -1.12 0.59
CA LYS A 210 12.42 -0.15 -0.51
C LYS A 210 13.82 0.08 -1.06
N ASN A 211 14.86 -0.41 -0.37
CA ASN A 211 16.24 -0.48 -0.82
C ASN A 211 16.86 0.88 -1.28
N PRO A 212 16.75 1.95 -0.45
CA PRO A 212 17.19 3.29 -0.85
C PRO A 212 18.71 3.39 -1.09
N LEU A 213 19.52 2.58 -0.40
CA LEU A 213 20.97 2.60 -0.60
C LEU A 213 21.37 2.10 -1.99
N PHE A 214 20.69 1.06 -2.51
CA PHE A 214 20.89 0.62 -3.89
C PHE A 214 20.54 1.74 -4.89
N THR A 215 19.47 2.49 -4.63
CA THR A 215 19.11 3.66 -5.46
C THR A 215 20.23 4.69 -5.49
N LEU A 216 20.83 5.03 -4.35
CA LEU A 216 21.95 5.97 -4.26
C LEU A 216 23.18 5.46 -5.02
N ASP A 217 23.52 4.18 -4.88
CA ASP A 217 24.66 3.57 -5.57
C ASP A 217 24.48 3.57 -7.09
N VAL A 218 23.26 3.28 -7.58
CA VAL A 218 22.94 3.37 -9.02
C VAL A 218 22.95 4.82 -9.49
N PHE A 219 22.37 5.73 -8.71
CA PHE A 219 22.28 7.15 -9.05
C PHE A 219 23.67 7.81 -9.11
N SER A 220 24.57 7.52 -8.18
CA SER A 220 25.95 8.05 -8.21
C SER A 220 26.71 7.61 -9.47
N LYS A 221 26.48 6.38 -9.95
CA LYS A 221 27.03 5.90 -11.22
C LYS A 221 26.40 6.59 -12.43
N LEU A 222 25.07 6.86 -12.35
CA LEU A 222 24.35 7.58 -13.41
C LEU A 222 24.88 8.99 -13.59
N LEU A 223 25.20 9.72 -12.52
CA LEU A 223 25.71 11.10 -12.57
C LEU A 223 26.98 11.23 -13.41
N ARG A 224 27.78 10.16 -13.56
CA ARG A 224 28.94 10.15 -14.46
C ARG A 224 28.56 10.17 -15.94
N LYS A 225 27.32 9.77 -16.29
CA LYS A 225 26.77 9.75 -17.66
C LYS A 225 25.77 10.88 -17.90
N ARG A 226 25.05 11.26 -16.86
CA ARG A 226 23.94 12.24 -16.86
C ARG A 226 24.11 13.17 -15.67
N SER A 227 25.05 14.14 -15.76
CA SER A 227 25.29 15.13 -14.71
C SER A 227 24.11 16.06 -14.42
N ASP A 228 23.13 16.08 -15.33
CA ASP A 228 21.86 16.83 -15.23
C ASP A 228 20.79 16.10 -14.39
N ALA A 229 21.03 14.87 -13.94
CA ALA A 229 20.03 14.09 -13.22
C ALA A 229 19.86 14.58 -11.78
N VAL A 230 18.61 14.52 -11.28
CA VAL A 230 18.22 14.80 -9.91
C VAL A 230 17.44 13.61 -9.36
N LEU A 231 17.77 13.17 -8.14
CA LEU A 231 17.05 12.11 -7.43
C LEU A 231 16.18 12.69 -6.32
N VAL A 232 14.93 12.30 -6.27
CA VAL A 232 13.95 12.75 -5.27
C VAL A 232 13.46 11.56 -4.46
N PHE A 233 13.67 11.58 -3.15
CA PHE A 233 13.07 10.65 -2.21
C PHE A 233 11.83 11.28 -1.57
N ILE A 234 10.70 10.57 -1.61
CA ILE A 234 9.46 10.98 -0.97
C ILE A 234 9.05 9.90 0.03
N GLY A 235 9.12 10.22 1.30
CA GLY A 235 8.87 9.34 2.43
C GLY A 235 9.97 9.46 3.48
N ASP A 236 9.76 8.76 4.59
CA ASP A 236 10.69 8.72 5.72
C ASP A 236 10.77 7.29 6.27
N GLY A 237 11.70 7.01 7.18
CA GLY A 237 11.81 5.68 7.78
C GLY A 237 13.12 5.45 8.51
N GLU A 238 13.26 4.23 9.04
CA GLU A 238 14.38 3.81 9.89
C GLU A 238 15.77 3.85 9.24
N MET A 239 15.83 4.00 7.91
CA MET A 239 17.12 4.12 7.19
C MET A 239 17.47 5.57 6.83
N ARG A 240 16.73 6.58 7.31
CA ARG A 240 16.99 7.97 6.96
C ARG A 240 18.43 8.40 7.22
N GLU A 241 18.95 8.15 8.42
CA GLU A 241 20.31 8.50 8.79
C GLU A 241 21.36 7.81 7.88
N GLN A 242 21.10 6.52 7.53
CA GLN A 242 21.97 5.78 6.62
C GLN A 242 21.94 6.34 5.20
N VAL A 243 20.76 6.79 4.75
CA VAL A 243 20.57 7.44 3.43
C VAL A 243 21.33 8.76 3.39
N GLU A 244 21.21 9.60 4.42
CA GLU A 244 21.90 10.90 4.53
C GLU A 244 23.44 10.71 4.58
N ALA A 245 23.92 9.76 5.39
CA ALA A 245 25.35 9.42 5.44
C ALA A 245 25.86 8.93 4.07
N ARG A 246 25.08 8.09 3.36
CA ARG A 246 25.48 7.58 2.05
C ARG A 246 25.52 8.66 0.98
N ILE A 247 24.59 9.62 1.01
CA ILE A 247 24.59 10.79 0.12
C ILE A 247 25.90 11.58 0.30
N HIS A 248 26.28 11.83 1.54
CA HIS A 248 27.53 12.55 1.87
C HIS A 248 28.77 11.77 1.43
N GLU A 249 28.83 10.46 1.74
CA GLU A 249 29.93 9.60 1.31
C GLU A 249 30.14 9.58 -0.21
N LEU A 250 29.05 9.66 -0.98
CA LEU A 250 29.10 9.68 -2.44
C LEU A 250 29.33 11.07 -3.03
N GLY A 251 29.25 12.14 -2.23
CA GLY A 251 29.41 13.52 -2.66
C GLY A 251 28.32 14.00 -3.65
N ILE A 252 27.06 13.56 -3.43
CA ILE A 252 25.94 13.80 -4.36
C ILE A 252 24.84 14.69 -3.76
N GLU A 253 25.11 15.42 -2.69
CA GLU A 253 24.14 16.26 -1.94
C GLU A 253 23.38 17.23 -2.83
N ASN A 254 24.08 17.85 -3.78
CA ASN A 254 23.50 18.84 -4.69
C ASN A 254 22.46 18.22 -5.66
N SER A 255 22.54 16.92 -5.89
CA SER A 255 21.70 16.19 -6.87
C SER A 255 20.60 15.35 -6.21
N VAL A 256 20.48 15.33 -4.87
CA VAL A 256 19.47 14.56 -4.14
C VAL A 256 18.54 15.47 -3.36
N ARG A 257 17.26 15.13 -3.32
CA ARG A 257 16.23 15.81 -2.52
C ARG A 257 15.56 14.78 -1.60
N LEU A 258 15.64 14.99 -0.28
CA LEU A 258 14.92 14.22 0.73
C LEU A 258 13.72 15.02 1.24
N LEU A 259 12.52 14.73 0.75
CA LEU A 259 11.33 15.55 1.02
C LEU A 259 10.59 15.12 2.30
N GLY A 260 10.97 13.98 2.92
CA GLY A 260 10.21 13.42 4.02
C GLY A 260 8.82 12.94 3.60
N VAL A 261 7.92 12.81 4.58
CA VAL A 261 6.53 12.39 4.34
C VAL A 261 5.72 13.53 3.73
N ARG A 262 5.03 13.26 2.61
CA ARG A 262 4.18 14.24 1.91
C ARG A 262 2.74 13.73 1.84
N GLN A 263 1.76 14.63 1.97
CA GLN A 263 0.34 14.32 1.80
C GLN A 263 -0.12 14.46 0.33
N ASP A 264 0.60 15.26 -0.44
CA ASP A 264 0.31 15.62 -1.84
C ASP A 264 1.16 14.84 -2.84
N VAL A 265 1.45 13.56 -2.55
CA VAL A 265 2.36 12.71 -3.35
C VAL A 265 1.95 12.63 -4.82
N SER A 266 0.65 12.65 -5.13
CA SER A 266 0.14 12.62 -6.51
C SER A 266 0.67 13.76 -7.39
N LYS A 267 0.95 14.94 -6.79
CA LYS A 267 1.54 16.07 -7.53
C LYS A 267 3.00 15.79 -7.90
N PHE A 268 3.73 15.07 -7.05
CA PHE A 268 5.14 14.77 -7.32
C PHE A 268 5.33 13.79 -8.47
N TYR A 269 4.42 12.82 -8.66
CA TYR A 269 4.45 11.96 -9.85
C TYR A 269 4.44 12.77 -11.15
N GLN A 270 3.81 13.96 -11.17
CA GLN A 270 3.79 14.86 -12.33
C GLN A 270 5.17 15.43 -12.65
N ALA A 271 6.01 15.63 -11.63
CA ALA A 271 7.34 16.27 -11.78
C ALA A 271 8.45 15.29 -12.18
N LEU A 272 8.23 13.99 -11.92
CA LEU A 272 9.19 12.93 -12.23
C LEU A 272 9.23 12.62 -13.73
N ASP A 273 10.32 12.02 -14.18
CA ASP A 273 10.49 11.47 -15.53
C ASP A 273 10.55 9.93 -15.50
N VAL A 274 10.88 9.35 -14.33
CA VAL A 274 10.88 7.92 -14.08
C VAL A 274 10.76 7.61 -12.59
N LEU A 275 10.00 6.57 -12.25
CA LEU A 275 9.97 5.99 -10.91
C LEU A 275 11.02 4.87 -10.82
N MET A 276 11.96 4.97 -9.88
CA MET A 276 12.87 3.89 -9.52
C MET A 276 12.29 3.09 -8.35
N PHE A 277 12.03 1.80 -8.58
CA PHE A 277 11.34 0.91 -7.62
C PHE A 277 12.13 -0.37 -7.34
N PRO A 278 13.33 -0.26 -6.67
CA PRO A 278 14.24 -1.37 -6.44
C PRO A 278 13.89 -2.20 -5.20
N SER A 279 12.61 -2.37 -4.90
CA SER A 279 12.17 -3.11 -3.72
C SER A 279 12.68 -4.54 -3.70
N THR A 280 13.04 -5.04 -2.52
CA THR A 280 13.52 -6.41 -2.30
C THR A 280 12.39 -7.43 -2.14
N TYR A 281 11.19 -6.97 -1.85
CA TYR A 281 9.93 -7.73 -1.83
C TYR A 281 8.75 -6.75 -1.79
N GLU A 282 7.57 -7.15 -2.26
CA GLU A 282 6.34 -6.36 -2.19
C GLU A 282 5.11 -7.25 -1.97
N GLY A 283 4.06 -6.66 -1.39
CA GLY A 283 2.72 -7.22 -1.39
C GLY A 283 2.05 -7.05 -2.76
N LEU A 284 2.02 -5.83 -3.26
CA LEU A 284 1.65 -5.47 -4.63
C LEU A 284 2.61 -4.38 -5.14
N GLY A 285 2.78 -3.27 -4.41
CA GLY A 285 3.63 -2.15 -4.81
C GLY A 285 2.83 -1.01 -5.42
N MET A 286 1.92 -0.42 -4.65
CA MET A 286 1.00 0.63 -5.10
C MET A 286 1.68 1.81 -5.78
N VAL A 287 2.90 2.16 -5.38
CA VAL A 287 3.65 3.26 -6.01
C VAL A 287 3.87 3.04 -7.52
N ALA A 288 3.93 1.78 -7.98
CA ALA A 288 4.03 1.47 -9.40
C ALA A 288 2.66 1.59 -10.10
N VAL A 289 1.55 1.30 -9.43
CA VAL A 289 0.19 1.55 -9.94
C VAL A 289 -0.06 3.05 -10.07
N GLU A 290 0.30 3.82 -9.05
CA GLU A 290 0.21 5.28 -9.00
C GLU A 290 1.05 5.94 -10.10
N ALA A 291 2.29 5.45 -10.32
CA ALA A 291 3.15 5.92 -11.39
C ALA A 291 2.54 5.67 -12.78
N GLN A 292 2.04 4.46 -13.02
CA GLN A 292 1.36 4.13 -14.28
C GLN A 292 0.11 4.99 -14.49
N ALA A 293 -0.66 5.28 -13.43
CA ALA A 293 -1.80 6.20 -13.51
C ALA A 293 -1.37 7.63 -13.88
N ALA A 294 -0.15 8.03 -13.49
CA ALA A 294 0.44 9.31 -13.90
C ALA A 294 1.10 9.26 -15.29
N GLY A 295 1.02 8.14 -16.01
CA GLY A 295 1.73 7.94 -17.30
C GLY A 295 3.25 7.93 -17.15
N LEU A 296 3.77 7.65 -15.94
CA LEU A 296 5.17 7.70 -15.60
C LEU A 296 5.84 6.34 -15.77
N PRO A 297 6.95 6.22 -16.51
CA PRO A 297 7.74 5.00 -16.59
C PRO A 297 8.21 4.50 -15.22
N VAL A 298 8.21 3.18 -15.04
CA VAL A 298 8.63 2.50 -13.82
C VAL A 298 9.76 1.52 -14.11
N LEU A 299 10.88 1.68 -13.44
CA LEU A 299 11.92 0.67 -13.39
C LEU A 299 11.78 -0.10 -12.08
N ALA A 300 11.28 -1.31 -12.15
CA ALA A 300 11.01 -2.16 -10.99
C ALA A 300 12.03 -3.28 -10.85
N SER A 301 12.29 -3.72 -9.61
CA SER A 301 13.07 -4.93 -9.39
C SER A 301 12.28 -6.18 -9.78
N SER A 302 12.98 -7.25 -10.12
CA SER A 302 12.37 -8.58 -10.38
C SER A 302 11.69 -9.22 -9.16
N PHE A 303 11.77 -8.59 -7.98
CA PHE A 303 11.07 -9.02 -6.77
C PHE A 303 9.70 -8.36 -6.58
N VAL A 304 9.36 -7.39 -7.43
CA VAL A 304 8.04 -6.78 -7.47
C VAL A 304 7.09 -7.73 -8.23
N PRO A 305 5.86 -7.98 -7.71
CA PRO A 305 4.90 -8.85 -8.37
C PRO A 305 4.53 -8.39 -9.78
N GLN A 306 4.39 -9.34 -10.71
CA GLN A 306 3.96 -9.06 -12.08
C GLN A 306 2.53 -8.50 -12.14
N GLU A 307 1.69 -8.77 -11.14
CA GLU A 307 0.33 -8.24 -11.02
C GLU A 307 0.28 -6.70 -10.92
N VAL A 308 1.42 -6.04 -10.66
CA VAL A 308 1.50 -4.58 -10.67
C VAL A 308 1.44 -3.98 -12.07
N VAL A 309 1.71 -4.78 -13.12
CA VAL A 309 1.78 -4.32 -14.51
C VAL A 309 0.37 -4.14 -15.06
N LEU A 310 -0.10 -2.91 -15.10
CA LEU A 310 -1.38 -2.53 -15.71
C LEU A 310 -1.18 -1.98 -17.12
N ILE A 311 -0.03 -1.33 -17.35
CA ILE A 311 0.37 -0.70 -18.60
C ILE A 311 1.76 -1.23 -18.96
N PRO A 312 1.85 -2.32 -19.75
CA PRO A 312 3.11 -3.02 -20.00
C PRO A 312 4.24 -2.16 -20.56
N GLU A 313 3.93 -1.16 -21.39
CA GLU A 313 4.90 -0.25 -21.97
C GLU A 313 5.53 0.73 -20.98
N LEU A 314 4.91 0.91 -19.80
CA LEU A 314 5.44 1.79 -18.73
C LEU A 314 6.27 1.04 -17.69
N VAL A 315 6.33 -0.29 -17.69
CA VAL A 315 7.01 -1.05 -16.62
C VAL A 315 8.12 -1.93 -17.19
N ALA A 316 9.34 -1.71 -16.69
CA ALA A 316 10.48 -2.58 -16.99
C ALA A 316 11.02 -3.23 -15.71
N PHE A 317 11.27 -4.55 -15.76
CA PHE A 317 11.84 -5.29 -14.63
C PHE A 317 13.33 -5.48 -14.78
N LEU A 318 14.07 -5.18 -13.72
CA LEU A 318 15.52 -5.25 -13.70
C LEU A 318 16.01 -6.07 -12.49
N SER A 319 17.11 -6.78 -12.66
CA SER A 319 17.74 -7.52 -11.56
C SER A 319 18.47 -6.57 -10.61
N LEU A 320 18.30 -6.74 -9.30
CA LEU A 320 19.10 -6.02 -8.29
C LEU A 320 20.59 -6.41 -8.30
N ARG A 321 20.96 -7.50 -8.99
CA ARG A 321 22.36 -7.92 -9.17
C ARG A 321 23.05 -7.20 -10.32
N ASP A 322 22.29 -6.52 -11.18
CA ASP A 322 22.80 -5.80 -12.35
C ASP A 322 22.62 -4.28 -12.21
N SER A 323 23.44 -3.67 -11.37
CA SER A 323 23.42 -2.20 -11.20
C SER A 323 23.70 -1.43 -12.49
N ASN A 324 24.47 -2.00 -13.42
CA ASN A 324 24.77 -1.37 -14.70
C ASN A 324 23.54 -1.36 -15.63
N GLY A 325 22.73 -2.42 -15.62
CA GLY A 325 21.45 -2.46 -16.32
C GLY A 325 20.51 -1.32 -15.83
N TRP A 326 20.45 -1.08 -14.53
CA TRP A 326 19.70 0.06 -13.98
C TRP A 326 20.24 1.40 -14.46
N VAL A 327 21.57 1.60 -14.42
CA VAL A 327 22.21 2.82 -14.92
C VAL A 327 21.92 3.05 -16.42
N ASN A 328 21.99 2.01 -17.24
CA ASN A 328 21.72 2.13 -18.67
C ASN A 328 20.25 2.44 -18.93
N ALA A 329 19.32 1.78 -18.22
CA ALA A 329 17.90 2.05 -18.33
C ALA A 329 17.55 3.49 -17.95
N LEU A 330 18.10 3.99 -16.82
CA LEU A 330 17.91 5.39 -16.39
C LEU A 330 18.53 6.39 -17.38
N ALA A 331 19.71 6.09 -17.92
CA ALA A 331 20.39 6.96 -18.90
C ALA A 331 19.60 7.09 -20.22
N ALA A 332 18.82 6.08 -20.58
CA ALA A 332 17.99 6.05 -21.77
C ALA A 332 16.64 6.79 -21.60
N VAL A 333 16.27 7.17 -20.36
CA VAL A 333 15.03 7.90 -20.12
C VAL A 333 15.11 9.30 -20.74
N SER A 334 14.12 9.61 -21.57
CA SER A 334 13.97 10.94 -22.14
C SER A 334 13.20 11.84 -21.18
N VAL A 335 13.65 13.08 -21.02
CA VAL A 335 12.89 14.11 -20.32
C VAL A 335 11.73 14.52 -21.20
N SER A 336 10.50 14.18 -20.81
CA SER A 336 9.31 14.56 -21.55
C SER A 336 8.60 15.76 -20.90
N ALA A 337 8.09 16.66 -21.73
CA ALA A 337 7.23 17.74 -21.25
C ALA A 337 5.83 17.25 -20.84
N GLU A 338 5.44 16.06 -21.30
CA GLU A 338 4.10 15.48 -21.10
C GLU A 338 4.21 13.99 -20.82
N HIS A 339 3.30 13.49 -19.97
CA HIS A 339 3.09 12.06 -19.75
C HIS A 339 1.83 11.61 -20.49
N SER A 340 1.74 10.31 -20.76
CA SER A 340 0.54 9.72 -21.36
C SER A 340 -0.66 9.77 -20.39
N ASN A 341 -1.86 9.76 -20.95
CA ASN A 341 -3.10 9.75 -20.17
C ASN A 341 -3.64 8.31 -20.08
N GLU A 342 -3.46 7.69 -18.92
CA GLU A 342 -3.72 6.26 -18.73
C GLU A 342 -4.94 5.96 -17.84
N GLN A 343 -5.73 6.97 -17.45
CA GLN A 343 -6.85 6.82 -16.52
C GLN A 343 -7.83 5.72 -16.95
N THR A 344 -8.21 5.69 -18.21
CA THR A 344 -9.15 4.68 -18.74
C THR A 344 -8.61 3.26 -18.57
N ARG A 345 -7.31 3.04 -18.86
CA ARG A 345 -6.68 1.72 -18.73
C ARG A 345 -6.59 1.28 -17.25
N ILE A 346 -6.30 2.22 -16.36
CA ILE A 346 -6.28 1.97 -14.91
C ILE A 346 -7.67 1.59 -14.39
N CYS A 347 -8.73 2.32 -14.79
CA CYS A 347 -10.11 1.98 -14.43
C CYS A 347 -10.47 0.57 -14.95
N GLN A 348 -10.19 0.27 -16.22
CA GLN A 348 -10.47 -1.04 -16.81
C GLN A 348 -9.69 -2.19 -16.13
N SER A 349 -8.59 -1.90 -15.47
CA SER A 349 -7.79 -2.88 -14.73
C SER A 349 -8.33 -3.15 -13.31
N GLY A 350 -9.44 -2.52 -12.89
CA GLY A 350 -10.07 -2.71 -11.58
C GLY A 350 -9.38 -1.96 -10.44
N TYR A 351 -8.57 -0.94 -10.74
CA TYR A 351 -7.87 -0.11 -9.74
C TYR A 351 -8.50 1.26 -9.52
N ASP A 352 -9.72 1.50 -10.03
CA ASP A 352 -10.52 2.67 -9.68
C ASP A 352 -11.16 2.49 -8.30
N ILE A 353 -10.92 3.44 -7.41
CA ILE A 353 -11.42 3.37 -6.02
C ILE A 353 -12.95 3.47 -5.96
N SER A 354 -13.57 4.20 -6.87
CA SER A 354 -15.03 4.36 -6.88
C SER A 354 -15.70 3.02 -7.21
N ASP A 355 -15.17 2.30 -8.20
CA ASP A 355 -15.66 0.97 -8.58
C ASP A 355 -15.35 -0.05 -7.48
N SER A 356 -14.13 -0.08 -6.97
CA SER A 356 -13.71 -1.00 -5.90
C SER A 356 -14.51 -0.78 -4.61
N ALA A 357 -14.81 0.46 -4.24
CA ALA A 357 -15.61 0.78 -3.06
C ALA A 357 -17.09 0.39 -3.25
N ARG A 358 -17.65 0.59 -4.44
CA ARG A 358 -19.01 0.13 -4.79
C ARG A 358 -19.10 -1.40 -4.69
N GLU A 359 -18.17 -2.13 -5.31
CA GLU A 359 -18.12 -3.59 -5.24
C GLU A 359 -17.95 -4.12 -3.82
N LEU A 360 -17.16 -3.43 -2.99
CA LEU A 360 -16.99 -3.78 -1.58
C LEU A 360 -18.28 -3.55 -0.79
N CYS A 361 -18.99 -2.44 -1.07
CA CYS A 361 -20.30 -2.13 -0.49
C CYS A 361 -21.30 -3.25 -0.79
N ASP A 362 -21.47 -3.57 -2.08
CA ASP A 362 -22.38 -4.61 -2.55
C ASP A 362 -22.06 -5.98 -1.95
N TRP A 363 -20.76 -6.29 -1.80
CA TRP A 363 -20.36 -7.53 -1.16
C TRP A 363 -20.75 -7.58 0.32
N TYR A 364 -20.53 -6.50 1.08
CA TYR A 364 -20.94 -6.46 2.48
C TYR A 364 -22.47 -6.59 2.64
N LEU A 365 -23.24 -5.91 1.80
CA LEU A 365 -24.71 -5.99 1.82
C LEU A 365 -25.19 -7.41 1.48
N THR A 366 -24.60 -8.03 0.47
CA THR A 366 -24.89 -9.44 0.11
C THR A 366 -24.60 -10.39 1.26
N LEU A 367 -23.42 -10.25 1.92
CA LEU A 367 -23.05 -11.08 3.06
C LEU A 367 -24.01 -10.89 4.25
N ALA A 368 -24.44 -9.67 4.51
CA ALA A 368 -25.41 -9.38 5.58
C ALA A 368 -26.80 -9.98 5.29
N ALA A 369 -27.26 -9.94 4.05
CA ALA A 369 -28.55 -10.47 3.63
C ALA A 369 -28.63 -12.02 3.74
N THR A 370 -27.50 -12.73 3.67
CA THR A 370 -27.49 -14.21 3.83
C THR A 370 -27.67 -14.67 5.27
N ILE A 371 -27.70 -13.75 6.25
CA ILE A 371 -27.82 -14.06 7.69
C ILE A 371 -29.20 -13.75 8.22
N SER A 372 -29.96 -12.89 7.52
CA SER A 372 -31.36 -12.54 7.80
C SER A 372 -32.30 -13.66 7.39
#